data_fcd91167ae0ba41fb3a3de9d3dbae114
#
_entry.id   fcd91167ae0ba41fb3a3de9d3dbae114
#
_cell.length_a   1.000
_cell.length_b   1.000
_cell.length_c   1.000
_cell.angle_alpha   90.00
_cell.angle_beta   90.00
_cell.angle_gamma   90.00
#
_symmetry.space_group_name_H-M   'P 1'
#
loop_
_entity.id
_entity.type
_entity.pdbx_description
1 polymer ?
#
loop_
_entity_poly.entity_id
_entity_poly.type
_entity_poly.pdbx_seq_one_letter_code
_entity_poly.pdbx_strand_id
1 'polypeptide(L)'
;LLKAIEKNGITGKVEVITVGCFGFCEKGPIVKIIPDNTFYTQVTPEDAEEIINEHIIGGRRIKRLLYVDPKTEHTVSDSKHMDFYRKQLRIALRNCGFIDPENIEEYIARKGYFALADCLLNKQPLDVIDIIKRSGLRGRGGGGFPTGLKWEFAHKQKSDIKYVVCNADEGDPGAFMDRSIMEGDPHSIVEAMCVCGYSIGSSKGYQPGTPVRFVGRSYFRNRIQLRYRNTLWGRRICLR
;
A
#
# COMPACT_ATOMS: atom_id res chain seq x y z
N LEU A 1 16.21 -14.25 7.04
CA LEU A 1 15.65 -15.20 6.07
C LEU A 1 16.59 -15.36 4.86
N LEU A 2 16.97 -14.31 4.13
CA LEU A 2 17.83 -14.43 2.92
C LEU A 2 19.12 -15.20 3.18
N LYS A 3 19.85 -14.90 4.27
CA LYS A 3 21.05 -15.64 4.67
C LYS A 3 20.78 -17.12 4.96
N ALA A 4 19.64 -17.43 5.55
CA ALA A 4 19.26 -18.81 5.85
C ALA A 4 18.88 -19.59 4.56
N ILE A 5 18.25 -18.94 3.60
CA ILE A 5 17.95 -19.49 2.27
C ILE A 5 19.24 -19.83 1.53
N GLU A 6 20.21 -18.90 1.51
CA GLU A 6 21.51 -19.08 0.87
C GLU A 6 22.29 -20.23 1.51
N LYS A 7 22.39 -20.26 2.85
CA LYS A 7 23.06 -21.30 3.63
C LYS A 7 22.50 -22.70 3.35
N ASN A 8 21.19 -22.80 3.13
CA ASN A 8 20.52 -24.08 2.86
C ASN A 8 20.46 -24.43 1.36
N GLY A 9 21.07 -23.63 0.47
CA GLY A 9 21.16 -23.93 -0.96
C GLY A 9 19.81 -23.93 -1.70
N ILE A 10 18.81 -23.21 -1.21
CA ILE A 10 17.48 -23.13 -1.81
C ILE A 10 17.21 -21.78 -2.49
N THR A 11 18.27 -21.03 -2.76
CA THR A 11 18.22 -19.79 -3.55
C THR A 11 17.58 -20.07 -4.91
N GLY A 12 16.61 -19.24 -5.31
CA GLY A 12 15.83 -19.43 -6.56
C GLY A 12 14.64 -20.40 -6.43
N LYS A 13 14.52 -21.15 -5.32
CA LYS A 13 13.32 -21.95 -5.02
C LYS A 13 12.36 -21.24 -4.07
N VAL A 14 12.87 -20.27 -3.32
CA VAL A 14 12.13 -19.48 -2.33
C VAL A 14 12.43 -18.00 -2.57
N GLU A 15 11.38 -17.21 -2.64
CA GLU A 15 11.46 -15.76 -2.76
C GLU A 15 11.06 -15.11 -1.44
N VAL A 16 11.78 -14.07 -1.04
CA VAL A 16 11.45 -13.23 0.12
C VAL A 16 11.03 -11.86 -0.37
N ILE A 17 9.78 -11.52 -0.15
CA ILE A 17 9.18 -10.24 -0.55
C ILE A 17 8.99 -9.39 0.69
N THR A 18 9.46 -8.16 0.66
CA THR A 18 9.17 -7.15 1.68
C THR A 18 7.85 -6.48 1.32
N VAL A 19 6.86 -6.63 2.19
CA VAL A 19 5.52 -6.11 1.97
C VAL A 19 5.18 -5.00 2.95
N GLY A 20 4.19 -4.18 2.63
CA GLY A 20 3.66 -3.15 3.53
C GLY A 20 3.01 -3.74 4.79
N CYS A 21 2.75 -2.86 5.74
CA CYS A 21 2.24 -3.21 7.06
C CYS A 21 0.94 -4.02 7.00
N PHE A 22 0.89 -5.14 7.74
CA PHE A 22 -0.33 -5.93 7.91
C PHE A 22 -1.40 -5.25 8.79
N GLY A 23 -1.07 -4.11 9.42
CA GLY A 23 -1.96 -3.45 10.39
C GLY A 23 -2.02 -4.12 11.75
N PHE A 24 -1.07 -5.02 12.05
CA PHE A 24 -1.01 -5.79 13.30
C PHE A 24 0.32 -5.55 14.02
N CYS A 25 0.64 -4.29 14.24
CA CYS A 25 1.95 -3.83 14.75
C CYS A 25 2.31 -4.43 16.11
N GLU A 26 1.33 -4.65 16.99
CA GLU A 26 1.55 -5.28 18.31
C GLU A 26 2.19 -6.67 18.23
N LYS A 27 1.92 -7.39 17.13
CA LYS A 27 2.38 -8.76 16.91
C LYS A 27 3.52 -8.84 15.88
N GLY A 28 4.08 -7.70 15.51
CA GLY A 28 5.26 -7.65 14.62
C GLY A 28 6.56 -8.07 15.33
N PRO A 29 7.61 -8.42 14.59
CA PRO A 29 7.67 -8.67 13.14
C PRO A 29 6.85 -9.88 12.69
N ILE A 30 6.31 -9.78 11.46
CA ILE A 30 5.42 -10.80 10.90
C ILE A 30 6.08 -11.45 9.68
N VAL A 31 6.00 -12.77 9.59
CA VAL A 31 6.38 -13.53 8.41
C VAL A 31 5.18 -14.35 7.94
N LYS A 32 4.79 -14.15 6.67
CA LYS A 32 3.73 -14.94 6.04
C LYS A 32 4.33 -15.89 5.01
N ILE A 33 4.00 -17.15 5.11
CA ILE A 33 4.45 -18.21 4.18
C ILE A 33 3.34 -18.50 3.18
N ILE A 34 3.65 -18.45 1.91
CA ILE A 34 2.77 -18.79 0.78
C ILE A 34 3.31 -20.09 0.14
N PRO A 35 2.48 -21.05 -0.28
CA PRO A 35 1.03 -20.95 -0.49
C PRO A 35 0.14 -21.36 0.68
N ASP A 36 0.69 -21.93 1.76
CA ASP A 36 -0.12 -22.48 2.86
C ASP A 36 -0.74 -21.41 3.80
N ASN A 37 -0.47 -20.13 3.53
CA ASN A 37 -0.95 -18.96 4.28
C ASN A 37 -0.58 -18.94 5.76
N THR A 38 0.49 -19.65 6.16
CA THR A 38 0.93 -19.62 7.55
C THR A 38 1.39 -18.22 7.95
N PHE A 39 0.90 -17.76 9.09
CA PHE A 39 1.10 -16.42 9.59
C PHE A 39 1.84 -16.47 10.94
N TYR A 40 3.14 -16.19 10.90
CA TYR A 40 4.01 -16.13 12.06
C TYR A 40 4.08 -14.74 12.63
N THR A 41 4.04 -14.62 13.96
CA THR A 41 4.07 -13.37 14.71
C THR A 41 5.30 -13.28 15.59
N GLN A 42 5.75 -12.06 15.91
CA GLN A 42 6.89 -11.80 16.79
C GLN A 42 8.16 -12.56 16.41
N VAL A 43 8.38 -12.68 15.10
CA VAL A 43 9.53 -13.40 14.53
C VAL A 43 10.81 -12.61 14.78
N THR A 44 11.82 -13.27 15.32
CA THR A 44 13.15 -12.71 15.53
C THR A 44 14.14 -13.16 14.46
N PRO A 45 15.31 -12.53 14.31
CA PRO A 45 16.33 -12.98 13.37
C PRO A 45 16.79 -14.41 13.62
N GLU A 46 16.79 -14.86 14.88
CA GLU A 46 17.18 -16.20 15.32
C GLU A 46 16.24 -17.29 14.82
N ASP A 47 14.95 -16.93 14.63
CA ASP A 47 13.94 -17.86 14.11
C ASP A 47 14.11 -18.18 12.63
N ALA A 48 14.92 -17.40 11.91
CA ALA A 48 15.05 -17.51 10.46
C ALA A 48 15.52 -18.90 9.98
N GLU A 49 16.48 -19.50 10.66
CA GLU A 49 16.96 -20.85 10.32
C GLU A 49 15.92 -21.93 10.61
N GLU A 50 15.22 -21.82 11.72
CA GLU A 50 14.15 -22.75 12.07
C GLU A 50 12.99 -22.66 11.07
N ILE A 51 12.59 -21.45 10.65
CA ILE A 51 11.56 -21.25 9.62
C ILE A 51 11.96 -21.94 8.32
N ILE A 52 13.19 -21.79 7.87
CA ILE A 52 13.67 -22.43 6.64
C ILE A 52 13.71 -23.93 6.78
N ASN A 53 14.32 -24.46 7.84
CA ASN A 53 14.54 -25.90 8.00
C ASN A 53 13.25 -26.65 8.31
N GLU A 54 12.48 -26.18 9.28
CA GLU A 54 11.27 -26.88 9.72
C GLU A 54 10.09 -26.66 8.77
N HIS A 55 9.86 -25.41 8.37
CA HIS A 55 8.66 -25.11 7.60
C HIS A 55 8.89 -25.20 6.09
N ILE A 56 9.88 -24.48 5.56
CA ILE A 56 10.07 -24.42 4.11
C ILE A 56 10.57 -25.75 3.54
N ILE A 57 11.54 -26.38 4.20
CA ILE A 57 12.14 -27.65 3.77
C ILE A 57 11.35 -28.83 4.33
N GLY A 58 11.06 -28.79 5.64
CA GLY A 58 10.46 -29.91 6.36
C GLY A 58 8.93 -29.97 6.32
N GLY A 59 8.25 -28.94 5.83
CA GLY A 59 6.78 -28.85 5.74
C GLY A 59 6.05 -28.80 7.10
N ARG A 60 6.77 -28.56 8.20
CA ARG A 60 6.23 -28.55 9.56
C ARG A 60 6.12 -27.13 10.09
N ARG A 61 4.91 -26.72 10.45
CA ARG A 61 4.66 -25.40 11.08
C ARG A 61 5.27 -25.30 12.46
N ILE A 62 5.88 -24.15 12.76
CA ILE A 62 6.49 -23.84 14.06
C ILE A 62 5.40 -23.30 15.00
N LYS A 63 4.89 -24.15 15.88
CA LYS A 63 3.73 -23.82 16.72
C LYS A 63 3.94 -22.58 17.58
N ARG A 64 5.14 -22.37 18.15
CA ARG A 64 5.45 -21.24 19.04
C ARG A 64 5.37 -19.87 18.34
N LEU A 65 5.55 -19.82 17.01
CA LEU A 65 5.49 -18.59 16.21
C LEU A 65 4.08 -18.28 15.69
N LEU A 66 3.14 -19.22 15.82
CA LEU A 66 1.77 -19.00 15.39
C LEU A 66 1.05 -18.03 16.35
N TYR A 67 0.12 -17.26 15.78
CA TYR A 67 -0.73 -16.41 16.60
C TYR A 67 -1.61 -17.23 17.53
N VAL A 68 -1.66 -16.84 18.80
CA VAL A 68 -2.60 -17.38 19.78
C VAL A 68 -3.67 -16.31 20.03
N ASP A 69 -4.92 -16.66 19.81
CA ASP A 69 -6.04 -15.77 20.09
C ASP A 69 -6.20 -15.59 21.61
N PRO A 70 -6.13 -14.35 22.13
CA PRO A 70 -6.13 -14.11 23.56
C PRO A 70 -7.47 -14.41 24.26
N LYS A 71 -8.55 -14.58 23.47
CA LYS A 71 -9.88 -14.88 24.04
C LYS A 71 -10.19 -16.37 24.09
N THR A 72 -9.72 -17.09 23.08
CA THR A 72 -10.03 -18.52 22.94
C THR A 72 -8.85 -19.41 23.28
N GLU A 73 -7.65 -18.84 23.44
CA GLU A 73 -6.37 -19.53 23.62
C GLU A 73 -6.04 -20.52 22.49
N HIS A 74 -6.78 -20.45 21.38
CA HIS A 74 -6.53 -21.29 20.22
C HIS A 74 -5.44 -20.72 19.34
N THR A 75 -4.58 -21.60 18.85
CA THR A 75 -3.57 -21.25 17.87
C THR A 75 -4.18 -21.13 16.48
N VAL A 76 -3.94 -19.99 15.82
CA VAL A 76 -4.45 -19.69 14.48
C VAL A 76 -3.28 -19.60 13.49
N SER A 77 -3.28 -20.44 12.48
CA SER A 77 -2.20 -20.49 11.50
C SER A 77 -2.41 -19.56 10.30
N ASP A 78 -3.66 -19.26 9.91
CA ASP A 78 -3.98 -18.38 8.77
C ASP A 78 -4.65 -17.11 9.29
N SER A 79 -4.13 -15.96 8.85
CA SER A 79 -4.67 -14.64 9.21
C SER A 79 -6.15 -14.46 8.88
N LYS A 80 -6.68 -15.16 7.88
CA LYS A 80 -8.11 -15.12 7.55
C LYS A 80 -9.02 -15.62 8.67
N HIS A 81 -8.52 -16.49 9.51
CA HIS A 81 -9.26 -17.06 10.63
C HIS A 81 -9.05 -16.29 11.94
N MET A 82 -8.16 -15.29 11.95
CA MET A 82 -7.96 -14.42 13.10
C MET A 82 -9.14 -13.47 13.26
N ASP A 83 -9.69 -13.38 14.45
CA ASP A 83 -10.83 -12.48 14.75
C ASP A 83 -10.53 -11.02 14.40
N PHE A 84 -9.27 -10.61 14.57
CA PHE A 84 -8.80 -9.29 14.22
C PHE A 84 -9.03 -8.96 12.75
N TYR A 85 -8.68 -9.86 11.82
CA TYR A 85 -8.85 -9.62 10.38
C TYR A 85 -10.24 -9.96 9.88
N ARG A 86 -10.86 -11.02 10.40
CA ARG A 86 -12.18 -11.50 9.97
C ARG A 86 -13.27 -10.45 10.15
N LYS A 87 -13.14 -9.58 11.16
CA LYS A 87 -14.10 -8.51 11.47
C LYS A 87 -13.81 -7.19 10.75
N GLN A 88 -12.78 -7.12 9.90
CA GLN A 88 -12.39 -5.92 9.17
C GLN A 88 -12.68 -6.03 7.68
N LEU A 89 -13.20 -4.95 7.10
CA LEU A 89 -13.21 -4.72 5.67
C LEU A 89 -12.09 -3.71 5.35
N ARG A 90 -10.97 -4.21 4.86
CA ARG A 90 -9.80 -3.40 4.52
C ARG A 90 -9.98 -2.80 3.13
N ILE A 91 -10.27 -1.50 3.04
CA ILE A 91 -10.42 -0.75 1.79
C ILE A 91 -9.12 -0.03 1.47
N ALA A 92 -8.68 0.89 2.33
CA ALA A 92 -7.46 1.68 2.12
C ALA A 92 -6.19 0.81 2.15
N LEU A 93 -6.14 -0.18 3.04
CA LEU A 93 -5.00 -1.09 3.19
C LEU A 93 -5.21 -2.45 2.46
N ARG A 94 -6.04 -2.50 1.42
CA ARG A 94 -6.41 -3.77 0.75
C ARG A 94 -5.22 -4.54 0.19
N ASN A 95 -4.19 -3.83 -0.26
CA ASN A 95 -2.99 -4.41 -0.86
C ASN A 95 -1.84 -4.57 0.15
N CYS A 96 -1.87 -3.83 1.26
CA CYS A 96 -0.80 -3.90 2.27
C CYS A 96 -0.67 -5.29 2.87
N GLY A 97 0.54 -5.84 2.83
CA GLY A 97 0.85 -7.21 3.24
C GLY A 97 0.61 -8.28 2.16
N PHE A 98 0.27 -7.87 0.91
CA PHE A 98 -0.03 -8.79 -0.18
C PHE A 98 0.74 -8.53 -1.46
N ILE A 99 1.23 -7.31 -1.66
CA ILE A 99 2.02 -6.93 -2.84
C ILE A 99 3.38 -6.42 -2.40
N ASP A 100 4.36 -6.56 -3.27
CA ASP A 100 5.59 -5.80 -3.22
C ASP A 100 5.28 -4.35 -3.65
N PRO A 101 5.41 -3.36 -2.76
CA PRO A 101 5.11 -1.97 -3.07
C PRO A 101 6.07 -1.36 -4.11
N GLU A 102 7.25 -1.96 -4.33
CA GLU A 102 8.23 -1.55 -5.33
C GLU A 102 7.98 -2.17 -6.70
N ASN A 103 7.06 -3.15 -6.79
CA ASN A 103 6.73 -3.85 -8.03
C ASN A 103 5.38 -3.39 -8.59
N ILE A 104 5.43 -2.56 -9.63
CA ILE A 104 4.22 -2.05 -10.31
C ILE A 104 3.38 -3.15 -10.94
N GLU A 105 3.99 -4.26 -11.38
CA GLU A 105 3.29 -5.36 -12.04
C GLU A 105 2.35 -6.06 -11.07
N GLU A 106 2.74 -6.18 -9.79
CA GLU A 106 1.87 -6.74 -8.75
C GLU A 106 0.67 -5.82 -8.45
N TYR A 107 0.87 -4.51 -8.49
CA TYR A 107 -0.24 -3.57 -8.37
C TYR A 107 -1.20 -3.68 -9.55
N ILE A 108 -0.68 -3.77 -10.78
CA ILE A 108 -1.49 -3.96 -11.99
C ILE A 108 -2.23 -5.30 -11.96
N ALA A 109 -1.59 -6.39 -11.53
CA ALA A 109 -2.22 -7.70 -11.39
C ALA A 109 -3.42 -7.67 -10.41
N ARG A 110 -3.43 -6.73 -9.47
CA ARG A 110 -4.58 -6.46 -8.58
C ARG A 110 -5.53 -5.38 -9.09
N LYS A 111 -5.56 -5.16 -10.40
CA LYS A 111 -6.38 -4.16 -11.10
C LYS A 111 -5.99 -2.71 -10.79
N GLY A 112 -4.75 -2.48 -10.35
CA GLY A 112 -4.20 -1.14 -10.24
C GLY A 112 -4.09 -0.46 -11.60
N TYR A 113 -4.27 0.85 -11.65
CA TYR A 113 -4.35 1.70 -12.84
C TYR A 113 -5.51 1.41 -13.80
N PHE A 114 -6.34 0.42 -13.53
CA PHE A 114 -7.52 0.14 -14.37
C PHE A 114 -8.57 1.24 -14.26
N ALA A 115 -8.75 1.82 -13.07
CA ALA A 115 -9.67 2.94 -12.89
C ALA A 115 -9.16 4.20 -13.63
N LEU A 116 -7.85 4.46 -13.60
CA LEU A 116 -7.25 5.55 -14.37
C LEU A 116 -7.42 5.33 -15.87
N ALA A 117 -7.16 4.12 -16.36
CA ALA A 117 -7.34 3.78 -17.78
C ALA A 117 -8.80 3.97 -18.21
N ASP A 118 -9.76 3.50 -17.42
CA ASP A 118 -11.19 3.69 -17.69
C ASP A 118 -11.59 5.18 -17.69
N CYS A 119 -11.04 5.98 -16.79
CA CYS A 119 -11.26 7.43 -16.80
C CYS A 119 -10.73 8.08 -18.08
N LEU A 120 -9.50 7.73 -18.51
CA LEU A 120 -8.85 8.36 -19.66
C LEU A 120 -9.46 7.93 -21.01
N LEU A 121 -9.93 6.69 -21.10
CA LEU A 121 -10.40 6.11 -22.35
C LEU A 121 -11.92 6.24 -22.56
N ASN A 122 -12.70 6.19 -21.48
CA ASN A 122 -14.15 5.99 -21.57
C ASN A 122 -14.99 7.06 -20.86
N LYS A 123 -14.41 8.04 -20.18
CA LYS A 123 -15.16 9.02 -19.38
C LYS A 123 -14.67 10.43 -19.64
N GLN A 124 -15.60 11.39 -19.51
CA GLN A 124 -15.23 12.80 -19.46
C GLN A 124 -14.92 13.21 -18.00
N PRO A 125 -14.15 14.28 -17.77
CA PRO A 125 -13.82 14.76 -16.42
C PRO A 125 -15.03 14.94 -15.49
N LEU A 126 -16.13 15.48 -16.03
CA LEU A 126 -17.36 15.69 -15.26
C LEU A 126 -18.05 14.36 -14.87
N ASP A 127 -17.99 13.34 -15.73
CA ASP A 127 -18.55 12.01 -15.40
C ASP A 127 -17.84 11.40 -14.18
N VAL A 128 -16.51 11.56 -14.11
CA VAL A 128 -15.73 11.08 -12.97
C VAL A 128 -16.10 11.83 -11.70
N ILE A 129 -16.25 13.16 -11.78
CA ILE A 129 -16.71 13.97 -10.64
C ILE A 129 -18.08 13.50 -10.15
N ASP A 130 -19.01 13.22 -11.05
CA ASP A 130 -20.35 12.74 -10.70
C ASP A 130 -20.33 11.35 -10.07
N ILE A 131 -19.44 10.45 -10.54
CA ILE A 131 -19.23 9.16 -9.89
C ILE A 131 -18.75 9.35 -8.44
N ILE A 132 -17.77 10.22 -8.22
CA ILE A 132 -17.26 10.51 -6.87
C ILE A 132 -18.32 11.16 -5.98
N LYS A 133 -19.16 12.06 -6.52
CA LYS A 133 -20.30 12.62 -5.78
C LYS A 133 -21.30 11.55 -5.34
N ARG A 134 -21.71 10.70 -6.29
CA ARG A 134 -22.68 9.61 -6.02
C ARG A 134 -22.13 8.55 -5.06
N SER A 135 -20.82 8.35 -5.03
CA SER A 135 -20.17 7.43 -4.08
C SER A 135 -20.25 7.89 -2.62
N GLY A 136 -20.55 9.19 -2.40
CA GLY A 136 -20.56 9.77 -1.06
C GLY A 136 -19.17 9.86 -0.41
N LEU A 137 -18.10 9.70 -1.16
CA LEU A 137 -16.72 9.76 -0.64
C LEU A 137 -16.47 11.14 0.02
N ARG A 138 -15.90 11.10 1.22
CA ARG A 138 -15.56 12.27 2.02
C ARG A 138 -14.07 12.30 2.34
N GLY A 139 -13.54 13.49 2.57
CA GLY A 139 -12.18 13.70 3.08
C GLY A 139 -11.95 12.99 4.41
N ARG A 140 -10.72 12.52 4.64
CA ARG A 140 -10.31 11.78 5.83
C ARG A 140 -9.35 12.57 6.74
N GLY A 141 -9.10 13.84 6.43
CA GLY A 141 -8.27 14.72 7.25
C GLY A 141 -9.05 15.48 8.34
N GLY A 142 -10.13 14.90 8.89
CA GLY A 142 -10.92 15.44 9.99
C GLY A 142 -12.18 16.19 9.56
N GLY A 143 -12.12 17.06 8.55
CA GLY A 143 -13.25 17.89 8.13
C GLY A 143 -14.38 17.16 7.40
N GLY A 144 -14.14 15.96 6.88
CA GLY A 144 -15.17 15.14 6.23
C GLY A 144 -15.84 15.79 5.01
N PHE A 145 -15.19 16.76 4.34
CA PHE A 145 -15.78 17.48 3.21
C PHE A 145 -16.04 16.53 2.03
N PRO A 146 -17.18 16.65 1.30
CA PRO A 146 -17.50 15.81 0.17
C PRO A 146 -16.45 15.93 -0.95
N THR A 147 -15.77 14.83 -1.26
CA THR A 147 -14.62 14.83 -2.20
C THR A 147 -15.04 15.25 -3.61
N GLY A 148 -16.16 14.71 -4.11
CA GLY A 148 -16.66 15.07 -5.45
C GLY A 148 -17.05 16.54 -5.59
N LEU A 149 -17.58 17.16 -4.52
CA LEU A 149 -17.88 18.59 -4.52
C LEU A 149 -16.60 19.43 -4.54
N LYS A 150 -15.56 19.01 -3.79
CA LYS A 150 -14.25 19.66 -3.83
C LYS A 150 -13.63 19.61 -5.22
N TRP A 151 -13.72 18.46 -5.90
CA TRP A 151 -13.23 18.31 -7.27
C TRP A 151 -14.02 19.16 -8.26
N GLU A 152 -15.35 19.25 -8.10
CA GLU A 152 -16.18 20.11 -8.94
C GLU A 152 -15.79 21.59 -8.79
N PHE A 153 -15.59 22.07 -7.56
CA PHE A 153 -15.13 23.44 -7.34
C PHE A 153 -13.78 23.70 -8.01
N ALA A 154 -12.82 22.78 -7.88
CA ALA A 154 -11.53 22.90 -8.54
C ALA A 154 -11.67 22.86 -10.08
N HIS A 155 -12.57 22.01 -10.62
CA HIS A 155 -12.85 21.93 -12.05
C HIS A 155 -13.38 23.26 -12.60
N LYS A 156 -14.31 23.89 -11.88
CA LYS A 156 -14.95 25.16 -12.30
C LYS A 156 -14.01 26.39 -12.24
N GLN A 157 -12.89 26.30 -11.52
CA GLN A 157 -11.93 27.40 -11.46
C GLN A 157 -11.29 27.63 -12.83
N LYS A 158 -11.27 28.88 -13.28
CA LYS A 158 -10.56 29.30 -14.49
C LYS A 158 -9.11 29.60 -14.09
N SER A 159 -8.22 28.67 -14.36
CA SER A 159 -6.79 28.81 -14.12
C SER A 159 -6.02 28.03 -15.17
N ASP A 160 -4.92 28.59 -15.65
CA ASP A 160 -4.04 27.94 -16.61
C ASP A 160 -3.34 26.72 -16.03
N ILE A 161 -3.11 26.72 -14.71
CA ILE A 161 -2.43 25.64 -14.02
C ILE A 161 -3.25 25.26 -12.77
N LYS A 162 -3.52 23.96 -12.64
CA LYS A 162 -4.14 23.39 -11.45
C LYS A 162 -3.22 22.32 -10.88
N TYR A 163 -3.14 22.24 -9.56
CA TYR A 163 -2.29 21.32 -8.85
C TYR A 163 -3.11 20.29 -8.07
N VAL A 164 -2.62 19.06 -8.06
CA VAL A 164 -3.07 18.02 -7.12
C VAL A 164 -1.96 17.81 -6.11
N VAL A 165 -2.28 17.99 -4.84
CA VAL A 165 -1.34 17.82 -3.74
C VAL A 165 -1.86 16.71 -2.84
N CYS A 166 -1.02 15.69 -2.62
CA CYS A 166 -1.26 14.68 -1.61
C CYS A 166 -0.72 15.20 -0.28
N ASN A 167 -1.61 15.35 0.69
CA ASN A 167 -1.22 15.62 2.06
C ASN A 167 -1.11 14.27 2.79
N ALA A 168 0.09 13.94 3.22
CA ALA A 168 0.40 12.78 4.03
C ALA A 168 1.11 13.19 5.34
N ASP A 169 0.80 14.40 5.83
CA ASP A 169 1.26 14.87 7.13
C ASP A 169 0.38 14.24 8.22
N GLU A 170 0.87 13.14 8.78
CA GLU A 170 0.21 12.38 9.83
C GLU A 170 0.78 12.81 11.18
N GLY A 171 0.35 14.00 11.64
CA GLY A 171 0.87 14.66 12.83
C GLY A 171 0.41 14.07 14.15
N ASP A 172 -0.53 13.14 14.16
CA ASP A 172 -1.06 12.51 15.37
C ASP A 172 -0.10 11.40 15.87
N PRO A 173 0.49 11.53 17.07
CA PRO A 173 1.39 10.52 17.61
C PRO A 173 0.70 9.16 17.74
N GLY A 174 1.29 8.12 17.13
CA GLY A 174 0.70 6.78 17.11
C GLY A 174 -0.27 6.49 15.97
N ALA A 175 -0.60 7.48 15.13
CA ALA A 175 -1.29 7.26 13.85
C ALA A 175 -0.27 6.85 12.78
N PHE A 176 -0.57 5.79 12.03
CA PHE A 176 0.31 5.24 11.00
C PHE A 176 -0.47 4.82 9.74
N MET A 177 -1.65 5.38 9.51
CA MET A 177 -2.49 5.00 8.36
C MET A 177 -1.89 5.51 7.06
N ASP A 178 -1.58 6.79 6.97
CA ASP A 178 -1.02 7.43 5.78
C ASP A 178 0.35 6.82 5.46
N ARG A 179 1.20 6.65 6.48
CA ARG A 179 2.47 5.95 6.37
C ARG A 179 2.28 4.53 5.82
N SER A 180 1.35 3.77 6.37
CA SER A 180 1.12 2.38 5.96
C SER A 180 0.68 2.27 4.50
N ILE A 181 -0.13 3.23 4.01
CA ILE A 181 -0.54 3.28 2.60
C ILE A 181 0.67 3.65 1.72
N MET A 182 1.43 4.67 2.11
CA MET A 182 2.57 5.13 1.31
C MET A 182 3.69 4.09 1.21
N GLU A 183 3.94 3.35 2.28
CA GLU A 183 4.95 2.28 2.31
C GLU A 183 4.45 0.97 1.70
N GLY A 184 3.16 0.68 1.77
CA GLY A 184 2.60 -0.62 1.38
C GLY A 184 1.82 -0.66 0.08
N ASP A 185 1.34 0.49 -0.40
CA ASP A 185 0.60 0.62 -1.66
C ASP A 185 0.72 2.04 -2.26
N PRO A 186 1.95 2.52 -2.57
CA PRO A 186 2.17 3.87 -3.08
C PRO A 186 1.49 4.11 -4.44
N HIS A 187 1.33 3.06 -5.24
CA HIS A 187 0.69 3.14 -6.54
C HIS A 187 -0.78 3.53 -6.47
N SER A 188 -1.50 3.16 -5.40
CA SER A 188 -2.89 3.56 -5.20
C SER A 188 -3.03 5.07 -5.01
N ILE A 189 -2.06 5.70 -4.34
CA ILE A 189 -2.01 7.15 -4.17
C ILE A 189 -1.72 7.84 -5.51
N VAL A 190 -0.73 7.33 -6.26
CA VAL A 190 -0.38 7.89 -7.57
C VAL A 190 -1.57 7.79 -8.53
N GLU A 191 -2.23 6.64 -8.59
CA GLU A 191 -3.44 6.45 -9.41
C GLU A 191 -4.54 7.44 -9.02
N ALA A 192 -4.84 7.59 -7.73
CA ALA A 192 -5.86 8.51 -7.23
C ALA A 192 -5.53 9.97 -7.56
N MET A 193 -4.25 10.37 -7.47
CA MET A 193 -3.81 11.71 -7.85
C MET A 193 -3.95 11.95 -9.36
N CYS A 194 -3.65 10.96 -10.19
CA CYS A 194 -3.84 11.04 -11.64
C CYS A 194 -5.33 11.17 -12.00
N VAL A 195 -6.19 10.36 -11.40
CA VAL A 195 -7.65 10.45 -11.61
C VAL A 195 -8.20 11.81 -11.16
N CYS A 196 -7.73 12.33 -10.01
CA CYS A 196 -8.08 13.67 -9.56
C CYS A 196 -7.61 14.74 -10.56
N GLY A 197 -6.37 14.68 -11.01
CA GLY A 197 -5.79 15.62 -11.96
C GLY A 197 -6.58 15.67 -13.29
N TYR A 198 -6.92 14.50 -13.81
CA TYR A 198 -7.80 14.38 -14.98
C TYR A 198 -9.16 15.05 -14.74
N SER A 199 -9.79 14.73 -13.63
CA SER A 199 -11.15 15.19 -13.31
C SER A 199 -11.27 16.69 -13.09
N ILE A 200 -10.26 17.33 -12.49
CA ILE A 200 -10.27 18.79 -12.29
C ILE A 200 -9.88 19.59 -13.53
N GLY A 201 -9.55 18.92 -14.64
CA GLY A 201 -9.15 19.56 -15.88
C GLY A 201 -7.75 20.17 -15.77
N SER A 202 -6.82 19.49 -15.15
CA SER A 202 -5.40 19.90 -15.09
C SER A 202 -4.73 19.65 -16.44
N SER A 203 -5.11 20.44 -17.47
CA SER A 203 -4.66 20.27 -18.87
C SER A 203 -3.16 20.46 -19.05
N LYS A 204 -2.48 21.12 -18.12
CA LYS A 204 -1.01 21.25 -18.10
C LYS A 204 -0.35 20.38 -17.03
N GLY A 205 -1.11 19.79 -16.13
CA GLY A 205 -0.61 18.90 -15.08
C GLY A 205 -0.39 17.46 -15.54
N TYR A 206 -1.05 17.02 -16.61
CA TYR A 206 -0.85 15.73 -17.24
C TYR A 206 -0.25 15.90 -18.64
N GLN A 207 0.94 16.45 -18.70
CA GLN A 207 1.83 16.17 -19.82
C GLN A 207 2.70 14.97 -19.40
N PRO A 208 2.96 14.00 -20.28
CA PRO A 208 3.99 13.00 -20.02
C PRO A 208 5.28 13.71 -19.62
N GLY A 209 5.71 13.57 -18.37
CA GLY A 209 6.89 14.27 -17.86
C GLY A 209 6.62 15.36 -16.80
N THR A 210 5.37 15.68 -16.46
CA THR A 210 5.10 16.64 -15.37
C THR A 210 5.31 15.98 -14.01
N PRO A 211 6.18 16.53 -13.14
CA PRO A 211 6.45 15.90 -11.85
C PRO A 211 5.23 15.98 -10.93
N VAL A 212 4.78 14.83 -10.44
CA VAL A 212 3.91 14.77 -9.28
C VAL A 212 4.73 15.16 -8.06
N ARG A 213 4.42 16.29 -7.45
CA ARG A 213 5.09 16.73 -6.21
C ARG A 213 4.31 16.24 -5.02
N PHE A 214 4.93 15.37 -4.23
CA PHE A 214 4.47 15.06 -2.88
C PHE A 214 5.00 16.14 -1.93
N VAL A 215 4.10 16.86 -1.24
CA VAL A 215 4.46 17.82 -0.21
C VAL A 215 3.99 17.24 1.12
N GLY A 216 4.93 16.76 1.92
CA GLY A 216 4.68 16.34 3.29
C GLY A 216 5.76 16.91 4.21
N ARG A 217 5.36 17.44 5.37
CA ARG A 217 6.29 17.65 6.47
C ARG A 217 6.50 16.28 7.12
N SER A 218 7.58 15.61 6.75
CA SER A 218 7.90 14.35 7.38
C SER A 218 8.55 14.57 8.75
N TYR A 219 7.87 14.13 9.79
CA TYR A 219 8.50 13.80 11.08
C TYR A 219 9.28 12.48 11.00
N PHE A 220 9.78 12.14 9.82
CA PHE A 220 10.60 10.95 9.62
C PHE A 220 12.07 11.28 9.83
N ARG A 221 12.67 10.74 10.87
CA ARG A 221 14.12 10.71 11.06
C ARG A 221 14.87 9.90 10.00
N ASN A 222 14.19 9.19 9.14
CA ASN A 222 14.74 8.50 7.97
C ASN A 222 14.03 9.01 6.72
N ARG A 223 14.79 9.72 5.89
CA ARG A 223 14.36 10.42 4.69
C ARG A 223 13.80 9.46 3.66
N ILE A 224 12.49 9.46 3.45
CA ILE A 224 11.93 9.02 2.18
C ILE A 224 12.02 10.22 1.23
N GLN A 225 13.05 10.26 0.41
CA GLN A 225 13.12 11.19 -0.71
C GLN A 225 12.59 10.46 -1.94
N LEU A 226 11.32 10.66 -2.26
CA LEU A 226 10.82 10.37 -3.60
C LEU A 226 11.40 11.42 -4.55
N ARG A 227 12.62 11.18 -5.07
CA ARG A 227 13.17 11.93 -6.19
C ARG A 227 12.64 11.31 -7.47
N TYR A 228 11.58 11.89 -8.00
CA TYR A 228 11.19 11.64 -9.39
C TYR A 228 12.20 12.36 -10.29
N ARG A 229 13.14 11.65 -10.86
CA ARG A 229 13.88 12.12 -12.05
C ARG A 229 13.07 11.78 -13.28
N ASN A 230 12.78 12.81 -14.09
CA ASN A 230 12.17 12.70 -15.42
C ASN A 230 12.90 11.64 -16.27
N THR A 231 12.39 10.42 -16.28
CA THR A 231 12.50 9.49 -17.39
C THR A 231 11.41 8.44 -17.22
N LEU A 232 10.36 8.56 -17.97
CA LEU A 232 9.50 7.43 -18.30
C LEU A 232 10.39 6.34 -18.90
N TRP A 233 10.30 5.12 -18.35
CA TRP A 233 11.05 3.92 -18.71
C TRP A 233 12.43 3.79 -18.05
N GLY A 234 12.39 3.12 -16.93
CA GLY A 234 13.56 2.51 -16.32
C GLY A 234 14.28 3.39 -15.31
N ARG A 235 13.95 3.21 -14.04
CA ARG A 235 14.86 3.03 -12.90
C ARG A 235 14.15 3.26 -11.56
N ARG A 236 14.03 2.17 -10.81
CA ARG A 236 14.08 2.00 -9.35
C ARG A 236 13.62 3.19 -8.51
N ILE A 237 12.47 3.06 -7.91
CA ILE A 237 12.11 3.75 -6.66
C ILE A 237 12.95 3.09 -5.56
N CYS A 238 14.00 3.77 -5.08
CA CYS A 238 14.70 3.34 -3.89
C CYS A 238 13.99 3.93 -2.67
N LEU A 239 13.29 3.09 -1.94
CA LEU A 239 12.93 3.35 -0.55
C LEU A 239 14.15 2.98 0.31
N ARG A 240 14.74 3.99 0.99
CA ARG A 240 15.66 3.80 2.09
C ARG A 240 15.02 4.32 3.35
#